data_c4ad24fb29d8f9d4fc4b9552e03fc4f0
#
_entry.id   c4ad24fb29d8f9d4fc4b9552e03fc4f0
#
_cell.length_a   1.000
_cell.length_b   1.000
_cell.length_c   1.000
_cell.angle_alpha   90.00
_cell.angle_beta   90.00
_cell.angle_gamma   90.00
#
_symmetry.space_group_name_H-M   'P 1'
#
loop_
_entity.id
_entity.type
_entity.pdbx_description
1 polymer ?
#
loop_
_entity_poly.entity_id
_entity_poly.type
_entity_poly.pdbx_seq_one_letter_code
_entity_poly.pdbx_strand_id
1 'polypeptide(L)'
;MQKVVAVSRVLPDGRNLINLCEQRDSFLIACCAALVRGHTNLLPSSRAEGVVEEVAAINPGSYRCDDEFVRAACDQASHAAKIDDSYCAFEMPGDHVAVKAYTSGSTGTPQAHTKLWRSFSRSSALNAMRMRECLEPVYGSAQPWIVATVPPQHMYGLETSVLLALLSDMAVHSARPLFPADIAAALEEVPEPRVLVTTPVHMRAIVASGQKFPRVALVLSATAPLDAALARQIEERLDTTLLEMFGSTETCVIATRRTSSEQSWHLYPELLLEPDAEGVNVSAPWFAAPMRLQDVIERLPGNRFTILGRNSDMVDVAGKRASLADLTRRLLAIPGVQDAVVFQPDSTASGVVKRVAALVVAPNLSPEAITEQLARSVDSAFIPRPLIRVDALPRNEVGKLPREKLLASLRGAK
;
A
#
# COMPACT_ATOMS: atom_id res chain seq x y z
N MET A 1 22.18 11.59 -9.09
CA MET A 1 22.79 10.86 -10.21
C MET A 1 24.16 10.28 -9.84
N GLN A 2 25.14 11.03 -9.31
CA GLN A 2 26.47 10.51 -8.98
C GLN A 2 26.47 9.23 -8.13
N LYS A 3 25.65 9.16 -7.08
CA LYS A 3 25.49 7.93 -6.25
C LYS A 3 24.95 6.73 -7.04
N VAL A 4 24.01 6.95 -7.95
CA VAL A 4 23.46 5.89 -8.81
C VAL A 4 24.54 5.32 -9.72
N VAL A 5 25.35 6.19 -10.33
CA VAL A 5 26.48 5.78 -11.18
C VAL A 5 27.52 5.02 -10.36
N ALA A 6 27.86 5.51 -9.16
CA ALA A 6 28.81 4.83 -8.26
C ALA A 6 28.36 3.39 -7.97
N VAL A 7 27.11 3.22 -7.54
CA VAL A 7 26.55 1.90 -7.23
C VAL A 7 26.46 1.04 -8.50
N SER A 8 26.01 1.58 -9.64
CA SER A 8 25.88 0.81 -10.88
C SER A 8 27.20 0.20 -11.37
N ARG A 9 28.33 0.84 -11.09
CA ARG A 9 29.67 0.34 -11.47
C ARG A 9 30.14 -0.88 -10.68
N VAL A 10 29.65 -1.04 -9.44
CA VAL A 10 30.05 -2.14 -8.54
C VAL A 10 28.99 -3.24 -8.42
N LEU A 11 27.85 -3.08 -9.08
CA LEU A 11 26.86 -4.15 -9.13
C LEU A 11 27.42 -5.38 -9.84
N PRO A 12 27.18 -6.60 -9.33
CA PRO A 12 27.57 -7.85 -9.97
C PRO A 12 27.02 -7.98 -11.39
N ASP A 13 27.68 -8.82 -12.20
CA ASP A 13 27.23 -9.21 -13.54
C ASP A 13 26.04 -10.19 -13.48
N GLY A 14 24.98 -9.79 -12.80
CA GLY A 14 23.72 -10.52 -12.70
C GLY A 14 22.64 -9.81 -13.51
N ARG A 15 21.44 -10.40 -13.56
CA ARG A 15 20.28 -9.77 -14.20
C ARG A 15 19.21 -9.31 -13.23
N ASN A 16 19.31 -9.74 -11.97
CA ASN A 16 18.26 -9.50 -10.97
C ASN A 16 18.86 -9.02 -9.65
N LEU A 17 18.43 -7.86 -9.20
CA LEU A 17 18.79 -7.31 -7.90
C LEU A 17 17.69 -7.63 -6.88
N ILE A 18 17.98 -8.31 -5.79
CA ILE A 18 17.10 -8.37 -4.61
C ILE A 18 17.39 -7.12 -3.76
N ASN A 19 16.51 -6.12 -3.84
CA ASN A 19 16.66 -4.86 -3.12
C ASN A 19 16.16 -4.99 -1.68
N LEU A 20 17.08 -5.03 -0.73
CA LEU A 20 16.84 -5.18 0.71
C LEU A 20 17.04 -3.88 1.50
N CYS A 21 17.30 -2.77 0.83
CA CYS A 21 17.51 -1.48 1.48
C CYS A 21 16.29 -1.07 2.31
N GLU A 22 16.55 -0.56 3.53
CA GLU A 22 15.54 -0.04 4.44
C GLU A 22 15.37 1.46 4.31
N GLN A 23 16.51 2.15 4.13
CA GLN A 23 16.53 3.58 3.91
C GLN A 23 16.01 3.89 2.50
N ARG A 24 15.13 4.87 2.41
CA ARG A 24 14.46 5.21 1.14
C ARG A 24 15.42 5.71 0.07
N ASP A 25 16.42 6.51 0.44
CA ASP A 25 17.45 7.00 -0.47
C ASP A 25 18.34 5.85 -0.98
N SER A 26 18.79 4.96 -0.11
CA SER A 26 19.54 3.75 -0.50
C SER A 26 18.70 2.86 -1.42
N PHE A 27 17.41 2.65 -1.10
CA PHE A 27 16.50 1.89 -1.93
C PHE A 27 16.34 2.49 -3.32
N LEU A 28 16.13 3.82 -3.41
CA LEU A 28 16.04 4.54 -4.68
C LEU A 28 17.34 4.43 -5.49
N ILE A 29 18.49 4.63 -4.85
CA ILE A 29 19.81 4.54 -5.49
C ILE A 29 20.04 3.14 -6.05
N ALA A 30 19.81 2.08 -5.26
CA ALA A 30 19.98 0.69 -5.68
C ALA A 30 19.01 0.34 -6.82
N CYS A 31 17.75 0.76 -6.72
CA CYS A 31 16.73 0.57 -7.76
C CYS A 31 17.17 1.20 -9.08
N CYS A 32 17.56 2.47 -9.07
CA CYS A 32 18.04 3.17 -10.26
C CYS A 32 19.33 2.57 -10.81
N ALA A 33 20.29 2.18 -9.95
CA ALA A 33 21.55 1.56 -10.37
C ALA A 33 21.31 0.23 -11.10
N ALA A 34 20.38 -0.59 -10.61
CA ALA A 34 19.96 -1.81 -11.27
C ALA A 34 19.33 -1.53 -12.64
N LEU A 35 18.42 -0.56 -12.72
CA LEU A 35 17.78 -0.16 -13.98
C LEU A 35 18.82 0.34 -15.01
N VAL A 36 19.78 1.15 -14.60
CA VAL A 36 20.88 1.64 -15.46
C VAL A 36 21.69 0.46 -16.04
N ARG A 37 21.82 -0.63 -15.31
CA ARG A 37 22.49 -1.87 -15.78
C ARG A 37 21.56 -2.79 -16.58
N GLY A 38 20.30 -2.41 -16.80
CA GLY A 38 19.30 -3.25 -17.45
C GLY A 38 18.87 -4.44 -16.59
N HIS A 39 19.05 -4.37 -15.27
CA HIS A 39 18.65 -5.41 -14.33
C HIS A 39 17.22 -5.21 -13.84
N THR A 40 16.58 -6.31 -13.43
CA THR A 40 15.26 -6.29 -12.79
C THR A 40 15.39 -6.19 -11.28
N ASN A 41 14.63 -5.32 -10.64
CA ASN A 41 14.51 -5.29 -9.18
C ASN A 41 13.54 -6.38 -8.70
N LEU A 42 14.00 -7.26 -7.81
CA LEU A 42 13.18 -8.25 -7.13
C LEU A 42 12.82 -7.70 -5.74
N LEU A 43 11.52 -7.62 -5.47
CA LEU A 43 10.99 -7.09 -4.21
C LEU A 43 10.28 -8.21 -3.45
N PRO A 44 10.95 -8.91 -2.52
CA PRO A 44 10.34 -9.91 -1.66
C PRO A 44 9.20 -9.32 -0.81
N SER A 45 8.19 -10.11 -0.48
CA SER A 45 7.07 -9.69 0.39
C SER A 45 7.51 -9.38 1.83
N SER A 46 8.68 -9.88 2.23
CA SER A 46 9.32 -9.65 3.52
C SER A 46 10.83 -9.75 3.36
N ARG A 47 11.59 -9.12 4.27
CA ARG A 47 13.04 -9.24 4.37
C ARG A 47 13.50 -10.40 5.26
N ALA A 48 12.56 -11.22 5.78
CA ALA A 48 12.90 -12.44 6.50
C ALA A 48 13.75 -13.35 5.60
N GLU A 49 14.85 -13.88 6.14
CA GLU A 49 15.87 -14.62 5.37
C GLU A 49 15.25 -15.75 4.53
N GLY A 50 14.35 -16.56 5.09
CA GLY A 50 13.67 -17.64 4.34
C GLY A 50 12.88 -17.13 3.13
N VAL A 51 12.22 -15.96 3.21
CA VAL A 51 11.48 -15.36 2.09
C VAL A 51 12.45 -14.85 1.02
N VAL A 52 13.58 -14.28 1.43
CA VAL A 52 14.63 -13.81 0.51
C VAL A 52 15.27 -15.00 -0.21
N GLU A 53 15.55 -16.10 0.50
CA GLU A 53 16.07 -17.34 -0.07
C GLU A 53 15.10 -17.97 -1.09
N GLU A 54 13.81 -18.01 -0.78
CA GLU A 54 12.78 -18.49 -1.72
C GLU A 54 12.78 -17.67 -3.01
N VAL A 55 12.82 -16.33 -2.90
CA VAL A 55 12.89 -15.44 -4.08
C VAL A 55 14.19 -15.63 -4.86
N ALA A 56 15.32 -15.82 -4.18
CA ALA A 56 16.60 -16.09 -4.83
C ALA A 56 16.59 -17.44 -5.55
N ALA A 57 16.02 -18.49 -4.97
CA ALA A 57 15.94 -19.82 -5.54
C ALA A 57 15.15 -19.86 -6.87
N ILE A 58 14.05 -19.09 -6.96
CA ILE A 58 13.24 -18.99 -8.19
C ILE A 58 13.81 -17.99 -9.21
N ASN A 59 14.88 -17.24 -8.87
CA ASN A 59 15.59 -16.33 -9.76
C ASN A 59 17.10 -16.60 -9.73
N PRO A 60 17.58 -17.68 -10.35
CA PRO A 60 19.00 -18.02 -10.36
C PRO A 60 19.86 -16.87 -10.88
N GLY A 61 21.01 -16.64 -10.27
CA GLY A 61 21.92 -15.54 -10.62
C GLY A 61 21.48 -14.16 -10.10
N SER A 62 20.47 -14.11 -9.22
CA SER A 62 20.15 -12.87 -8.49
C SER A 62 21.21 -12.59 -7.42
N TYR A 63 21.39 -11.30 -7.10
CA TYR A 63 22.29 -10.83 -6.05
C TYR A 63 21.53 -9.87 -5.12
N ARG A 64 22.04 -9.74 -3.88
CA ARG A 64 21.44 -8.90 -2.85
C ARG A 64 22.14 -7.55 -2.78
N CYS A 65 21.37 -6.51 -2.44
CA CYS A 65 21.88 -5.19 -2.13
C CYS A 65 21.09 -4.62 -0.95
N ASP A 66 21.79 -4.14 0.04
CA ASP A 66 21.29 -3.50 1.25
C ASP A 66 21.86 -2.09 1.43
N ASP A 67 21.53 -1.43 2.54
CA ASP A 67 22.00 -0.07 2.83
C ASP A 67 23.52 -0.01 3.02
N GLU A 68 24.15 -1.04 3.53
CA GLU A 68 25.60 -1.11 3.74
C GLU A 68 26.33 -1.19 2.40
N PHE A 69 25.85 -2.03 1.48
CA PHE A 69 26.39 -2.12 0.13
C PHE A 69 26.32 -0.78 -0.60
N VAL A 70 25.15 -0.10 -0.54
CA VAL A 70 24.97 1.21 -1.19
C VAL A 70 25.91 2.25 -0.60
N ARG A 71 26.05 2.30 0.73
CA ARG A 71 26.94 3.22 1.43
C ARG A 71 28.38 3.00 1.04
N ALA A 72 28.86 1.76 1.13
CA ALA A 72 30.24 1.40 0.78
C ALA A 72 30.58 1.78 -0.67
N ALA A 73 29.68 1.53 -1.62
CA ALA A 73 29.86 1.91 -3.02
C ALA A 73 29.94 3.43 -3.22
N CYS A 74 29.10 4.19 -2.49
CA CYS A 74 29.14 5.65 -2.54
C CYS A 74 30.41 6.24 -1.94
N ASP A 75 30.90 5.69 -0.82
CA ASP A 75 32.12 6.12 -0.14
C ASP A 75 33.37 5.86 -0.99
N GLN A 76 33.46 4.68 -1.62
CA GLN A 76 34.53 4.36 -2.56
C GLN A 76 34.58 5.35 -3.74
N ALA A 77 33.42 5.71 -4.29
CA ALA A 77 33.35 6.66 -5.40
C ALA A 77 33.70 8.10 -4.98
N SER A 78 33.47 8.48 -3.74
CA SER A 78 33.82 9.80 -3.22
C SER A 78 35.33 10.02 -3.13
N HIS A 79 36.12 8.95 -3.06
CA HIS A 79 37.58 8.96 -3.06
C HIS A 79 38.20 8.82 -4.48
N ALA A 80 37.38 8.44 -5.47
CA ALA A 80 37.83 8.37 -6.86
C ALA A 80 37.61 9.72 -7.57
N ALA A 81 38.40 10.00 -8.63
CA ALA A 81 38.29 11.23 -9.42
C ALA A 81 36.87 11.53 -9.84
N LYS A 82 36.51 12.84 -9.92
CA LYS A 82 35.17 13.34 -10.28
C LYS A 82 34.52 12.47 -11.36
N ILE A 83 33.36 11.92 -11.04
CA ILE A 83 32.50 11.26 -12.03
C ILE A 83 32.13 12.34 -13.05
N ASP A 84 32.46 12.11 -14.30
CA ASP A 84 32.14 12.98 -15.41
C ASP A 84 30.62 13.23 -15.45
N ASP A 85 30.21 14.49 -15.40
CA ASP A 85 28.81 14.91 -15.45
C ASP A 85 28.16 14.69 -16.84
N SER A 86 28.90 14.12 -17.81
CA SER A 86 28.41 13.77 -19.12
C SER A 86 27.44 12.57 -19.17
N TYR A 87 26.96 12.11 -18.00
CA TYR A 87 25.88 11.11 -17.96
C TYR A 87 24.59 11.71 -18.52
N CYS A 88 24.44 11.52 -19.82
CA CYS A 88 23.25 11.80 -20.60
C CYS A 88 22.00 11.15 -19.99
N ALA A 89 20.85 11.69 -20.34
CA ALA A 89 19.57 11.08 -20.02
C ALA A 89 19.61 9.57 -20.31
N PHE A 90 19.32 8.75 -19.30
CA PHE A 90 19.25 7.31 -19.46
C PHE A 90 17.86 6.96 -20.00
N GLU A 91 17.81 6.37 -21.18
CA GLU A 91 16.57 5.90 -21.80
C GLU A 91 16.32 4.44 -21.42
N MET A 92 15.17 4.18 -20.79
CA MET A 92 14.72 2.85 -20.43
C MET A 92 13.65 2.38 -21.42
N PRO A 93 13.84 1.21 -22.07
CA PRO A 93 12.81 0.62 -22.94
C PRO A 93 11.51 0.39 -22.15
N GLY A 94 10.37 0.76 -22.74
CA GLY A 94 9.07 0.64 -22.07
C GLY A 94 8.67 -0.80 -21.71
N ASP A 95 9.17 -1.79 -22.45
CA ASP A 95 8.96 -3.23 -22.23
C ASP A 95 9.99 -3.87 -21.28
N HIS A 96 10.97 -3.09 -20.78
CA HIS A 96 11.91 -3.57 -19.78
C HIS A 96 11.17 -3.99 -18.51
N VAL A 97 11.49 -5.18 -17.99
CA VAL A 97 10.98 -5.66 -16.70
C VAL A 97 11.69 -4.93 -15.55
N ALA A 98 11.10 -3.84 -15.10
CA ALA A 98 11.71 -2.98 -14.08
C ALA A 98 11.69 -3.62 -12.68
N VAL A 99 10.57 -4.29 -12.35
CA VAL A 99 10.35 -4.90 -11.03
C VAL A 99 9.62 -6.24 -11.17
N LYS A 100 9.98 -7.21 -10.33
CA LYS A 100 9.14 -8.35 -9.95
C LYS A 100 8.82 -8.22 -8.48
N ALA A 101 7.58 -7.86 -8.15
CA ALA A 101 7.09 -7.80 -6.78
C ALA A 101 6.51 -9.16 -6.38
N TYR A 102 6.85 -9.62 -5.18
CA TYR A 102 6.39 -10.92 -4.68
C TYR A 102 5.35 -10.72 -3.60
N THR A 103 4.26 -11.48 -3.68
CA THR A 103 3.24 -11.58 -2.62
C THR A 103 3.26 -12.99 -2.04
N SER A 104 2.86 -13.13 -0.76
CA SER A 104 2.63 -14.44 -0.17
C SER A 104 1.43 -15.07 -0.87
N GLY A 105 1.66 -16.01 -1.78
CA GLY A 105 0.60 -16.75 -2.45
C GLY A 105 -0.26 -17.53 -1.44
N SER A 106 -1.53 -17.73 -1.75
CA SER A 106 -2.45 -18.56 -0.95
C SER A 106 -1.99 -20.03 -0.82
N THR A 107 -1.09 -20.46 -1.69
CA THR A 107 -0.48 -21.80 -1.73
C THR A 107 0.84 -21.91 -0.97
N GLY A 108 1.31 -20.83 -0.33
CA GLY A 108 2.57 -20.79 0.41
C GLY A 108 3.81 -20.53 -0.45
N THR A 109 3.70 -20.55 -1.79
CA THR A 109 4.81 -20.17 -2.70
C THR A 109 4.71 -18.69 -3.08
N PRO A 110 5.85 -17.95 -3.14
CA PRO A 110 5.83 -16.55 -3.57
C PRO A 110 5.28 -16.41 -4.99
N GLN A 111 4.25 -15.57 -5.15
CA GLN A 111 3.70 -15.24 -6.46
C GLN A 111 4.36 -13.98 -6.99
N ALA A 112 4.98 -14.07 -8.16
CA ALA A 112 5.66 -12.95 -8.82
C ALA A 112 4.68 -12.11 -9.66
N HIS A 113 4.69 -10.81 -9.46
CA HIS A 113 3.97 -9.82 -10.26
C HIS A 113 4.96 -8.97 -11.04
N THR A 114 5.07 -9.25 -12.33
CA THR A 114 6.01 -8.56 -13.23
C THR A 114 5.50 -7.18 -13.61
N LYS A 115 6.36 -6.15 -13.48
CA LYS A 115 6.09 -4.77 -13.82
C LYS A 115 7.01 -4.27 -14.91
N LEU A 116 6.41 -3.83 -16.00
CA LEU A 116 7.11 -3.20 -17.11
C LEU A 116 7.36 -1.72 -16.81
N TRP A 117 8.46 -1.19 -17.33
CA TRP A 117 8.80 0.22 -17.14
C TRP A 117 7.70 1.17 -17.63
N ARG A 118 7.07 0.88 -18.78
CA ARG A 118 5.94 1.68 -19.30
C ARG A 118 4.76 1.75 -18.33
N SER A 119 4.50 0.66 -17.57
CA SER A 119 3.43 0.66 -16.58
C SER A 119 3.74 1.60 -15.42
N PHE A 120 4.97 1.61 -14.93
CA PHE A 120 5.40 2.51 -13.88
C PHE A 120 5.45 3.97 -14.33
N SER A 121 5.99 4.24 -15.52
CA SER A 121 6.05 5.60 -16.06
C SER A 121 4.64 6.19 -16.19
N ARG A 122 3.69 5.39 -16.69
CA ARG A 122 2.32 5.88 -16.84
C ARG A 122 1.58 6.02 -15.53
N SER A 123 1.68 5.03 -14.62
CA SER A 123 1.09 5.10 -13.28
C SER A 123 1.62 6.30 -12.50
N SER A 124 2.94 6.55 -12.55
CA SER A 124 3.54 7.73 -11.88
C SER A 124 3.04 9.04 -12.46
N ALA A 125 2.90 9.15 -13.78
CA ALA A 125 2.35 10.35 -14.43
C ALA A 125 0.89 10.60 -13.99
N LEU A 126 0.06 9.57 -13.91
CA LEU A 126 -1.33 9.67 -13.46
C LEU A 126 -1.43 10.02 -11.97
N ASN A 127 -0.58 9.42 -11.13
CA ASN A 127 -0.50 9.77 -9.72
C ASN A 127 -0.07 11.23 -9.53
N ALA A 128 0.97 11.67 -10.25
CA ALA A 128 1.44 13.06 -10.20
C ALA A 128 0.36 14.04 -10.66
N MET A 129 -0.32 13.75 -11.78
CA MET A 129 -1.44 14.55 -12.30
C MET A 129 -2.52 14.70 -11.22
N ARG A 130 -2.96 13.61 -10.60
CA ARG A 130 -4.02 13.64 -9.60
C ARG A 130 -3.62 14.40 -8.34
N MET A 131 -2.36 14.29 -7.92
CA MET A 131 -1.84 15.08 -6.79
C MET A 131 -1.76 16.57 -7.13
N ARG A 132 -1.31 16.92 -8.35
CA ARG A 132 -1.24 18.30 -8.81
C ARG A 132 -2.62 18.95 -8.87
N GLU A 133 -3.66 18.26 -9.33
CA GLU A 133 -5.04 18.76 -9.30
C GLU A 133 -5.49 19.21 -7.89
N CYS A 134 -4.98 18.56 -6.84
CA CYS A 134 -5.27 18.93 -5.45
C CYS A 134 -4.37 20.09 -4.95
N LEU A 135 -3.14 20.18 -5.41
CA LEU A 135 -2.12 21.08 -4.86
C LEU A 135 -2.09 22.44 -5.60
N GLU A 136 -2.22 22.44 -6.92
CA GLU A 136 -2.09 23.64 -7.77
C GLU A 136 -3.03 24.80 -7.40
N PRO A 137 -4.29 24.57 -6.99
CA PRO A 137 -5.19 25.68 -6.63
C PRO A 137 -4.67 26.53 -5.46
N VAL A 138 -3.82 25.96 -4.59
CA VAL A 138 -3.28 26.63 -3.40
C VAL A 138 -1.80 26.96 -3.54
N TYR A 139 -1.03 26.06 -4.16
CA TYR A 139 0.43 26.13 -4.17
C TYR A 139 1.06 26.39 -5.56
N GLY A 140 0.23 26.47 -6.61
CA GLY A 140 0.71 26.66 -7.98
C GLY A 140 1.70 25.58 -8.39
N SER A 141 2.82 25.97 -8.99
CA SER A 141 3.89 25.08 -9.47
C SER A 141 4.93 24.75 -8.41
N ALA A 142 4.72 25.08 -7.13
CA ALA A 142 5.68 24.75 -6.06
C ALA A 142 5.96 23.25 -6.00
N GLN A 143 7.23 22.88 -5.78
CA GLN A 143 7.66 21.50 -5.69
C GLN A 143 7.10 20.81 -4.42
N PRO A 144 6.27 19.76 -4.54
CA PRO A 144 5.80 19.03 -3.36
C PRO A 144 6.89 18.18 -2.73
N TRP A 145 6.87 18.10 -1.39
CA TRP A 145 7.76 17.25 -0.60
C TRP A 145 6.97 16.13 0.06
N ILE A 146 7.35 14.90 -0.26
CA ILE A 146 6.71 13.67 0.23
C ILE A 146 7.41 13.19 1.48
N VAL A 147 6.66 13.04 2.58
CA VAL A 147 7.05 12.28 3.77
C VAL A 147 6.20 11.01 3.79
N ALA A 148 6.84 9.84 3.87
CA ALA A 148 6.12 8.58 3.75
C ALA A 148 6.38 7.64 4.93
N THR A 149 5.31 7.19 5.60
CA THR A 149 5.35 6.19 6.68
C THR A 149 5.47 4.76 6.14
N VAL A 150 5.20 4.57 4.85
CA VAL A 150 5.16 3.26 4.19
C VAL A 150 6.54 2.84 3.68
N PRO A 151 6.86 1.54 3.72
CA PRO A 151 8.14 1.03 3.23
C PRO A 151 8.25 1.15 1.70
N PRO A 152 9.44 1.48 1.16
CA PRO A 152 9.65 1.67 -0.28
C PRO A 152 9.53 0.37 -1.11
N GLN A 153 9.73 -0.80 -0.52
CA GLN A 153 9.65 -2.09 -1.21
C GLN A 153 8.21 -2.58 -1.45
N HIS A 154 7.21 -2.03 -0.78
CA HIS A 154 5.82 -2.36 -1.04
C HIS A 154 5.26 -1.50 -2.17
N MET A 155 4.40 -2.07 -3.03
CA MET A 155 3.92 -1.42 -4.24
C MET A 155 3.39 0.01 -3.98
N TYR A 156 2.57 0.21 -2.95
CA TYR A 156 2.08 1.54 -2.59
C TYR A 156 3.21 2.52 -2.25
N GLY A 157 4.18 2.10 -1.43
CA GLY A 157 5.34 2.92 -1.09
C GLY A 157 6.28 3.15 -2.28
N LEU A 158 6.47 2.12 -3.12
CA LEU A 158 7.25 2.23 -4.36
C LEU A 158 6.66 3.28 -5.29
N GLU A 159 5.36 3.20 -5.59
CA GLU A 159 4.70 4.15 -6.49
C GLU A 159 4.70 5.58 -5.95
N THR A 160 4.36 5.76 -4.67
CA THR A 160 4.08 7.08 -4.11
C THR A 160 5.26 7.76 -3.44
N SER A 161 6.38 7.06 -3.22
CA SER A 161 7.54 7.64 -2.54
C SER A 161 8.90 7.32 -3.18
N VAL A 162 8.94 6.47 -4.21
CA VAL A 162 10.16 6.20 -4.98
C VAL A 162 9.96 6.65 -6.42
N LEU A 163 8.94 6.12 -7.09
CA LEU A 163 8.70 6.41 -8.50
C LEU A 163 8.22 7.85 -8.73
N LEU A 164 7.40 8.41 -7.83
CA LEU A 164 7.03 9.82 -7.92
C LEU A 164 8.25 10.74 -7.83
N ALA A 165 9.18 10.47 -6.90
CA ALA A 165 10.41 11.25 -6.80
C ALA A 165 11.34 11.09 -8.02
N LEU A 166 11.32 9.91 -8.66
CA LEU A 166 12.14 9.62 -9.84
C LEU A 166 11.55 10.18 -11.14
N LEU A 167 10.21 10.14 -11.29
CA LEU A 167 9.51 10.34 -12.56
C LEU A 167 8.63 11.60 -12.59
N SER A 168 8.67 12.42 -11.55
CA SER A 168 7.96 13.69 -11.47
C SER A 168 8.86 14.77 -10.87
N ASP A 169 8.30 15.95 -10.68
CA ASP A 169 8.96 17.09 -10.03
C ASP A 169 8.85 17.07 -8.50
N MET A 170 8.40 15.97 -7.89
CA MET A 170 8.23 15.85 -6.45
C MET A 170 9.51 15.41 -5.77
N ALA A 171 9.80 16.00 -4.61
CA ALA A 171 10.89 15.57 -3.76
C ALA A 171 10.39 14.59 -2.69
N VAL A 172 11.28 13.77 -2.14
CA VAL A 172 10.95 12.82 -1.07
C VAL A 172 11.92 12.93 0.09
N HIS A 173 11.39 12.90 1.30
CA HIS A 173 12.18 12.78 2.53
C HIS A 173 12.72 11.36 2.68
N SER A 174 13.99 11.21 3.06
CA SER A 174 14.66 9.91 3.14
C SER A 174 14.13 9.02 4.28
N ALA A 175 13.77 9.61 5.42
CA ALA A 175 13.30 8.86 6.58
C ALA A 175 11.96 8.15 6.36
N ARG A 176 11.73 7.13 7.17
CA ARG A 176 10.46 6.42 7.30
C ARG A 176 9.92 6.59 8.72
N PRO A 177 9.29 7.72 9.04
CA PRO A 177 8.73 7.94 10.37
C PRO A 177 7.55 7.00 10.63
N LEU A 178 7.44 6.48 11.84
CA LEU A 178 6.38 5.52 12.24
C LEU A 178 5.46 6.09 13.30
N PHE A 179 6.01 6.77 14.30
CA PHE A 179 5.22 7.34 15.41
C PHE A 179 4.80 8.78 15.11
N PRO A 180 3.69 9.27 15.70
CA PRO A 180 3.20 10.62 15.45
C PRO A 180 4.25 11.73 15.65
N ALA A 181 5.11 11.61 16.65
CA ALA A 181 6.19 12.58 16.88
C ALA A 181 7.24 12.57 15.75
N ASP A 182 7.64 11.38 15.27
CA ASP A 182 8.59 11.25 14.18
C ASP A 182 7.99 11.78 12.86
N ILE A 183 6.69 11.54 12.65
CA ILE A 183 5.97 12.06 11.47
C ILE A 183 5.93 13.58 11.51
N ALA A 184 5.63 14.18 12.66
CA ALA A 184 5.62 15.63 12.81
C ALA A 184 7.01 16.21 12.55
N ALA A 185 8.06 15.65 13.15
CA ALA A 185 9.45 16.08 12.94
C ALA A 185 9.88 16.01 11.47
N ALA A 186 9.61 14.88 10.79
CA ALA A 186 9.95 14.73 9.37
C ALA A 186 9.18 15.70 8.47
N LEU A 187 7.93 16.03 8.83
CA LEU A 187 7.16 17.05 8.12
C LEU A 187 7.69 18.47 8.35
N GLU A 188 8.25 18.77 9.53
CA GLU A 188 8.89 20.06 9.83
C GLU A 188 10.20 20.26 9.08
N GLU A 189 10.92 19.18 8.78
CA GLU A 189 12.19 19.22 8.04
C GLU A 189 12.04 19.56 6.55
N VAL A 190 10.84 19.50 5.98
CA VAL A 190 10.61 19.76 4.56
C VAL A 190 9.76 21.01 4.35
N PRO A 191 10.00 21.77 3.24
CA PRO A 191 9.20 22.93 2.91
C PRO A 191 7.79 22.58 2.42
N GLU A 192 6.90 23.56 2.36
CA GLU A 192 5.59 23.42 1.71
C GLU A 192 5.73 23.42 0.17
N PRO A 193 4.82 22.73 -0.54
CA PRO A 193 3.69 21.93 -0.03
C PRO A 193 4.14 20.54 0.47
N ARG A 194 3.72 20.18 1.68
CA ARG A 194 4.00 18.90 2.32
C ARG A 194 2.96 17.85 1.96
N VAL A 195 3.40 16.69 1.54
CA VAL A 195 2.54 15.54 1.23
C VAL A 195 2.86 14.40 2.19
N LEU A 196 1.85 13.92 2.91
CA LEU A 196 1.99 12.75 3.79
C LEU A 196 1.44 11.50 3.10
N VAL A 197 2.30 10.53 2.79
CA VAL A 197 1.93 9.20 2.30
C VAL A 197 1.85 8.24 3.47
N THR A 198 0.65 7.74 3.79
CA THR A 198 0.42 7.00 5.03
C THR A 198 -0.66 5.92 4.89
N THR A 199 -1.07 5.33 6.00
CA THR A 199 -2.10 4.29 6.05
C THR A 199 -3.13 4.59 7.15
N PRO A 200 -4.34 4.00 7.12
CA PRO A 200 -5.35 4.19 8.16
C PRO A 200 -4.84 3.89 9.58
N VAL A 201 -3.86 2.99 9.73
CA VAL A 201 -3.27 2.67 11.04
C VAL A 201 -2.51 3.86 11.63
N HIS A 202 -1.61 4.46 10.83
CA HIS A 202 -0.87 5.64 11.27
C HIS A 202 -1.79 6.85 11.46
N MET A 203 -2.83 7.00 10.64
CA MET A 203 -3.81 8.08 10.80
C MET A 203 -4.57 7.99 12.12
N ARG A 204 -4.98 6.78 12.56
CA ARG A 204 -5.58 6.60 13.90
C ARG A 204 -4.61 7.02 14.99
N ALA A 205 -3.33 6.69 14.88
CA ALA A 205 -2.31 7.11 15.84
C ALA A 205 -2.12 8.64 15.85
N ILE A 206 -2.13 9.29 14.68
CA ILE A 206 -2.07 10.75 14.55
C ILE A 206 -3.27 11.40 15.25
N VAL A 207 -4.50 10.92 14.99
CA VAL A 207 -5.72 11.45 15.61
C VAL A 207 -5.71 11.27 17.14
N ALA A 208 -5.28 10.10 17.61
CA ALA A 208 -5.23 9.78 19.04
C ALA A 208 -4.09 10.51 19.78
N SER A 209 -3.08 11.03 19.05
CA SER A 209 -1.96 11.71 19.67
C SER A 209 -2.27 13.17 20.03
N GLY A 210 -1.65 13.67 21.09
CA GLY A 210 -1.65 15.12 21.40
C GLY A 210 -0.62 15.92 20.59
N GLN A 211 0.11 15.28 19.67
CA GLN A 211 1.20 15.87 18.88
C GLN A 211 0.68 17.00 17.99
N LYS A 212 1.39 18.12 17.95
CA LYS A 212 1.14 19.18 16.95
C LYS A 212 1.83 18.80 15.65
N PHE A 213 1.18 19.12 14.53
CA PHE A 213 1.72 18.90 13.20
C PHE A 213 1.81 20.22 12.43
N PRO A 214 2.81 20.41 11.58
CA PRO A 214 2.79 21.49 10.62
C PRO A 214 1.66 21.25 9.61
N ARG A 215 1.28 22.28 8.87
CA ARG A 215 0.29 22.16 7.80
C ARG A 215 0.73 21.12 6.76
N VAL A 216 -0.19 20.25 6.38
CA VAL A 216 0.00 19.21 5.35
C VAL A 216 -0.90 19.53 4.16
N ALA A 217 -0.33 19.75 3.00
CA ALA A 217 -1.10 20.13 1.82
C ALA A 217 -1.98 18.99 1.28
N LEU A 218 -1.48 17.74 1.38
CA LEU A 218 -2.18 16.56 0.87
C LEU A 218 -1.81 15.32 1.70
N VAL A 219 -2.80 14.51 2.05
CA VAL A 219 -2.59 13.17 2.60
C VAL A 219 -3.00 12.12 1.58
N LEU A 220 -2.12 11.16 1.31
CA LEU A 220 -2.42 9.96 0.53
C LEU A 220 -2.57 8.76 1.46
N SER A 221 -3.62 7.96 1.24
CA SER A 221 -3.91 6.76 2.01
C SER A 221 -4.22 5.57 1.12
N ALA A 222 -3.71 4.39 1.49
CA ALA A 222 -4.04 3.12 0.85
C ALA A 222 -3.84 1.94 1.82
N THR A 223 -3.83 0.72 1.29
CA THR A 223 -3.50 -0.56 1.93
C THR A 223 -4.59 -1.18 2.81
N ALA A 224 -5.47 -0.41 3.39
CA ALA A 224 -6.58 -0.88 4.21
C ALA A 224 -7.80 0.03 4.00
N PRO A 225 -9.02 -0.47 4.24
CA PRO A 225 -10.22 0.35 4.15
C PRO A 225 -10.15 1.57 5.08
N LEU A 226 -10.54 2.72 4.54
CA LEU A 226 -10.61 3.99 5.25
C LEU A 226 -12.08 4.37 5.45
N ASP A 227 -12.48 4.61 6.69
CA ASP A 227 -13.80 5.14 6.97
C ASP A 227 -13.86 6.68 6.85
N ALA A 228 -15.04 7.20 6.51
CA ALA A 228 -15.22 8.63 6.27
C ALA A 228 -15.03 9.48 7.53
N ALA A 229 -15.27 8.93 8.73
CA ALA A 229 -15.08 9.66 9.99
C ALA A 229 -13.59 9.91 10.24
N LEU A 230 -12.76 8.86 10.11
CA LEU A 230 -11.31 8.99 10.24
C LEU A 230 -10.75 9.93 9.18
N ALA A 231 -11.24 9.85 7.93
CA ALA A 231 -10.82 10.75 6.86
C ALA A 231 -11.08 12.22 7.22
N ARG A 232 -12.28 12.55 7.71
CA ARG A 232 -12.62 13.92 8.19
C ARG A 232 -11.75 14.36 9.34
N GLN A 233 -11.55 13.51 10.36
CA GLN A 233 -10.70 13.82 11.50
C GLN A 233 -9.27 14.16 11.07
N ILE A 234 -8.72 13.46 10.09
CA ILE A 234 -7.38 13.75 9.54
C ILE A 234 -7.39 15.07 8.76
N GLU A 235 -8.40 15.31 7.90
CA GLU A 235 -8.49 16.58 7.18
C GLU A 235 -8.57 17.77 8.13
N GLU A 236 -9.35 17.69 9.19
CA GLU A 236 -9.45 18.71 10.25
C GLU A 236 -8.15 18.84 11.04
N ARG A 237 -7.54 17.71 11.45
CA ARG A 237 -6.36 17.69 12.32
C ARG A 237 -5.11 18.28 11.67
N LEU A 238 -4.93 18.05 10.36
CA LEU A 238 -3.75 18.43 9.59
C LEU A 238 -3.99 19.63 8.66
N ASP A 239 -5.20 20.21 8.65
CA ASP A 239 -5.65 21.25 7.71
C ASP A 239 -5.31 20.86 6.25
N THR A 240 -5.86 19.74 5.79
CA THR A 240 -5.43 19.05 4.57
C THR A 240 -6.60 18.55 3.72
N THR A 241 -6.30 18.16 2.49
CA THR A 241 -7.15 17.28 1.69
C THR A 241 -6.63 15.85 1.79
N LEU A 242 -7.52 14.86 1.87
CA LEU A 242 -7.16 13.45 1.90
C LEU A 242 -7.66 12.74 0.64
N LEU A 243 -6.75 12.10 -0.08
CA LEU A 243 -7.06 11.17 -1.16
C LEU A 243 -6.77 9.74 -0.75
N GLU A 244 -7.78 8.89 -0.86
CA GLU A 244 -7.60 7.45 -0.79
C GLU A 244 -7.27 6.92 -2.19
N MET A 245 -6.25 6.05 -2.28
CA MET A 245 -5.78 5.44 -3.52
C MET A 245 -6.21 3.98 -3.58
N PHE A 246 -6.73 3.54 -4.71
CA PHE A 246 -7.14 2.16 -4.96
C PHE A 246 -6.30 1.54 -6.07
N GLY A 247 -5.82 0.34 -5.79
CA GLY A 247 -5.01 -0.47 -6.68
C GLY A 247 -4.51 -1.73 -6.01
N SER A 248 -3.71 -2.48 -6.72
CA SER A 248 -3.11 -3.72 -6.24
C SER A 248 -1.67 -3.85 -6.71
N THR A 249 -0.98 -4.89 -6.22
CA THR A 249 0.36 -5.22 -6.74
C THR A 249 0.31 -5.50 -8.24
N GLU A 250 -0.78 -6.06 -8.75
CA GLU A 250 -1.00 -6.39 -10.15
C GLU A 250 -1.21 -5.15 -11.02
N THR A 251 -2.06 -4.22 -10.56
CA THR A 251 -2.56 -3.11 -11.39
C THR A 251 -1.80 -1.81 -11.23
N CYS A 252 -1.01 -1.63 -10.15
CA CYS A 252 -0.63 -0.33 -9.64
C CYS A 252 -1.87 0.46 -9.15
N VAL A 253 -1.70 1.77 -8.86
CA VAL A 253 -2.84 2.61 -8.52
C VAL A 253 -3.68 2.86 -9.77
N ILE A 254 -4.99 2.62 -9.68
CA ILE A 254 -5.94 2.76 -10.80
C ILE A 254 -7.04 3.79 -10.55
N ALA A 255 -7.29 4.13 -9.29
CA ALA A 255 -8.36 5.09 -8.95
C ALA A 255 -8.06 5.81 -7.64
N THR A 256 -8.73 6.95 -7.45
CA THR A 256 -8.71 7.72 -6.20
C THR A 256 -10.11 8.16 -5.81
N ARG A 257 -10.29 8.51 -4.53
CA ARG A 257 -11.49 9.21 -4.04
C ARG A 257 -11.15 10.11 -2.85
N ARG A 258 -11.98 11.10 -2.60
CA ARG A 258 -11.96 11.89 -1.36
C ARG A 258 -12.92 11.25 -0.34
N THR A 259 -12.42 10.30 0.45
CA THR A 259 -13.23 9.45 1.35
C THR A 259 -14.04 10.24 2.38
N SER A 260 -13.61 11.45 2.74
CA SER A 260 -14.35 12.34 3.66
C SER A 260 -15.73 12.77 3.12
N SER A 261 -15.89 12.85 1.78
CA SER A 261 -17.06 13.37 1.10
C SER A 261 -17.63 12.49 -0.03
N GLU A 262 -16.87 11.50 -0.50
CA GLU A 262 -17.24 10.67 -1.66
C GLU A 262 -17.28 9.19 -1.31
N GLN A 263 -18.26 8.47 -1.85
CA GLN A 263 -18.32 7.01 -1.78
C GLN A 263 -17.76 6.34 -3.04
N SER A 264 -17.89 6.99 -4.19
CA SER A 264 -17.43 6.47 -5.48
C SER A 264 -15.97 6.77 -5.72
N TRP A 265 -15.32 5.83 -6.39
CA TRP A 265 -13.95 5.94 -6.87
C TRP A 265 -13.93 6.57 -8.27
N HIS A 266 -12.96 7.41 -8.54
CA HIS A 266 -12.66 7.99 -9.84
C HIS A 266 -11.54 7.19 -10.49
N LEU A 267 -11.87 6.42 -11.51
CA LEU A 267 -10.91 5.66 -12.31
C LEU A 267 -9.99 6.63 -13.07
N TYR A 268 -8.71 6.32 -13.11
CA TYR A 268 -7.75 7.11 -13.88
C TYR A 268 -8.04 7.07 -15.39
N PRO A 269 -7.68 8.12 -16.14
CA PRO A 269 -7.83 8.15 -17.59
C PRO A 269 -7.18 6.94 -18.29
N GLU A 270 -7.75 6.53 -19.40
CA GLU A 270 -7.28 5.43 -20.26
C GLU A 270 -7.40 4.03 -19.64
N LEU A 271 -7.79 3.92 -18.37
CA LEU A 271 -8.15 2.64 -17.77
C LEU A 271 -9.59 2.28 -18.11
N LEU A 272 -9.81 1.00 -18.41
CA LEU A 272 -11.12 0.45 -18.71
C LEU A 272 -11.46 -0.65 -17.72
N LEU A 273 -12.71 -0.66 -17.28
CA LEU A 273 -13.27 -1.72 -16.44
C LEU A 273 -14.21 -2.55 -17.32
N GLU A 274 -13.86 -3.81 -17.54
CA GLU A 274 -14.56 -4.72 -18.46
C GLU A 274 -15.16 -5.88 -17.68
N PRO A 275 -16.49 -5.83 -17.38
CA PRO A 275 -17.18 -6.92 -16.72
C PRO A 275 -17.25 -8.15 -17.61
N ASP A 276 -17.15 -9.33 -17.00
CA ASP A 276 -17.43 -10.61 -17.61
C ASP A 276 -18.21 -11.53 -16.65
N ALA A 277 -18.45 -12.78 -17.01
CA ALA A 277 -19.22 -13.74 -16.20
C ALA A 277 -18.57 -14.05 -14.83
N GLU A 278 -17.26 -13.81 -14.68
CA GLU A 278 -16.50 -14.16 -13.49
C GLU A 278 -16.12 -12.94 -12.63
N GLY A 279 -16.40 -11.70 -13.09
CA GLY A 279 -16.10 -10.47 -12.36
C GLY A 279 -15.73 -9.31 -13.27
N VAL A 280 -14.69 -8.54 -12.91
CA VAL A 280 -14.26 -7.37 -13.66
C VAL A 280 -12.78 -7.46 -13.97
N ASN A 281 -12.41 -7.22 -15.23
CA ASN A 281 -11.04 -7.01 -15.65
C ASN A 281 -10.74 -5.51 -15.73
N VAL A 282 -9.52 -5.14 -15.42
CA VAL A 282 -8.99 -3.81 -15.71
C VAL A 282 -7.98 -3.92 -16.84
N SER A 283 -8.13 -3.07 -17.85
CA SER A 283 -7.21 -2.98 -18.98
C SER A 283 -6.70 -1.55 -19.16
N ALA A 284 -5.51 -1.42 -19.75
CA ALA A 284 -4.91 -0.15 -20.12
C ALA A 284 -3.88 -0.38 -21.24
N PRO A 285 -3.56 0.64 -22.07
CA PRO A 285 -2.57 0.52 -23.16
C PRO A 285 -1.18 0.10 -22.69
N TRP A 286 -0.81 0.41 -21.46
CA TRP A 286 0.50 0.06 -20.88
C TRP A 286 0.52 -1.26 -20.11
N PHE A 287 -0.58 -1.97 -20.00
CA PHE A 287 -0.62 -3.32 -19.44
C PHE A 287 -0.19 -4.35 -20.50
N ALA A 288 0.43 -5.43 -20.06
CA ALA A 288 0.77 -6.54 -20.96
C ALA A 288 -0.48 -7.35 -21.36
N ALA A 289 -1.47 -7.43 -20.48
CA ALA A 289 -2.77 -8.06 -20.66
C ALA A 289 -3.77 -7.48 -19.66
N PRO A 290 -5.08 -7.64 -19.91
CA PRO A 290 -6.10 -7.32 -18.90
C PRO A 290 -5.85 -8.08 -17.59
N MET A 291 -6.11 -7.41 -16.45
CA MET A 291 -5.88 -7.96 -15.12
C MET A 291 -7.20 -8.09 -14.37
N ARG A 292 -7.43 -9.25 -13.78
CA ARG A 292 -8.63 -9.52 -12.97
C ARG A 292 -8.59 -8.72 -11.68
N LEU A 293 -9.62 -7.92 -11.42
CA LEU A 293 -9.84 -7.34 -10.10
C LEU A 293 -10.32 -8.41 -9.13
N GLN A 294 -9.73 -8.41 -7.94
CA GLN A 294 -10.19 -9.26 -6.84
C GLN A 294 -11.40 -8.64 -6.13
N ASP A 295 -11.68 -7.38 -6.40
CA ASP A 295 -12.77 -6.62 -5.80
C ASP A 295 -14.03 -6.70 -6.66
N VAL A 296 -15.19 -6.88 -5.99
CA VAL A 296 -16.51 -6.76 -6.61
C VAL A 296 -16.85 -5.29 -6.69
N ILE A 297 -17.09 -4.79 -7.89
CA ILE A 297 -17.40 -3.38 -8.11
C ILE A 297 -18.74 -3.20 -8.83
N GLU A 298 -19.37 -2.06 -8.60
CA GLU A 298 -20.49 -1.55 -9.37
C GLU A 298 -20.06 -0.33 -10.16
N ARG A 299 -20.22 -0.37 -11.48
CA ARG A 299 -19.84 0.75 -12.36
C ARG A 299 -20.89 1.85 -12.28
N LEU A 300 -20.43 3.10 -12.27
CA LEU A 300 -21.24 4.31 -12.27
C LEU A 300 -20.92 5.15 -13.51
N PRO A 301 -21.84 6.07 -13.90
CA PRO A 301 -21.56 7.01 -14.98
C PRO A 301 -20.32 7.88 -14.72
N GLY A 302 -19.65 8.34 -15.76
CA GLY A 302 -18.54 9.29 -15.65
C GLY A 302 -17.24 8.69 -15.14
N ASN A 303 -16.90 7.47 -15.58
CA ASN A 303 -15.65 6.77 -15.24
C ASN A 303 -15.48 6.56 -13.73
N ARG A 304 -16.58 6.29 -13.04
CA ARG A 304 -16.65 6.04 -11.60
C ARG A 304 -17.12 4.63 -11.28
N PHE A 305 -16.82 4.17 -10.07
CA PHE A 305 -17.33 2.88 -9.56
C PHE A 305 -17.41 2.90 -8.04
N THR A 306 -18.17 1.97 -7.47
CA THR A 306 -18.16 1.67 -6.02
C THR A 306 -17.61 0.27 -5.80
N ILE A 307 -16.96 0.05 -4.65
CA ILE A 307 -16.48 -1.26 -4.22
C ILE A 307 -17.52 -1.84 -3.29
N LEU A 308 -18.05 -3.01 -3.65
CA LEU A 308 -19.04 -3.75 -2.88
C LEU A 308 -18.40 -4.77 -1.91
N GLY A 309 -17.14 -5.16 -2.18
CA GLY A 309 -16.38 -6.11 -1.38
C GLY A 309 -15.31 -6.81 -2.20
N ARG A 310 -14.71 -7.88 -1.67
CA ARG A 310 -13.78 -8.75 -2.41
C ARG A 310 -14.43 -10.09 -2.69
N ASN A 311 -14.08 -10.72 -3.81
CA ASN A 311 -14.51 -12.09 -4.12
C ASN A 311 -14.07 -13.08 -3.04
N SER A 312 -12.83 -12.96 -2.54
CA SER A 312 -12.29 -13.75 -1.43
C SER A 312 -12.96 -13.48 -0.08
N ASP A 313 -13.60 -12.33 0.07
CA ASP A 313 -14.21 -11.86 1.31
C ASP A 313 -15.74 -12.07 1.32
N MET A 314 -16.30 -12.60 0.23
CA MET A 314 -17.70 -13.00 0.20
C MET A 314 -17.88 -14.32 0.94
N VAL A 315 -18.79 -14.32 1.89
CA VAL A 315 -19.11 -15.49 2.70
C VAL A 315 -20.59 -15.86 2.56
N ASP A 316 -20.82 -17.15 2.43
CA ASP A 316 -22.17 -17.72 2.44
C ASP A 316 -22.43 -18.33 3.81
N VAL A 317 -23.43 -17.81 4.52
CA VAL A 317 -23.86 -18.30 5.82
C VAL A 317 -25.37 -18.58 5.76
N ALA A 318 -25.75 -19.81 5.94
CA ALA A 318 -27.16 -20.24 5.92
C ALA A 318 -27.93 -19.80 4.65
N GLY A 319 -27.28 -19.87 3.47
CA GLY A 319 -27.89 -19.48 2.19
C GLY A 319 -27.98 -17.98 1.93
N LYS A 320 -27.39 -17.15 2.81
CA LYS A 320 -27.28 -15.70 2.64
C LYS A 320 -25.84 -15.34 2.36
N ARG A 321 -25.63 -14.31 1.50
CA ARG A 321 -24.30 -13.84 1.10
C ARG A 321 -23.99 -12.46 1.67
N ALA A 322 -22.80 -12.28 2.24
CA ALA A 322 -22.34 -11.00 2.75
C ALA A 322 -20.83 -10.83 2.53
N SER A 323 -20.37 -9.58 2.52
CA SER A 323 -18.94 -9.24 2.45
C SER A 323 -18.36 -9.09 3.85
N LEU A 324 -17.25 -9.78 4.14
CA LEU A 324 -16.48 -9.61 5.39
C LEU A 324 -16.00 -8.17 5.57
N ALA A 325 -15.66 -7.49 4.47
CA ALA A 325 -15.27 -6.09 4.51
C ALA A 325 -16.44 -5.17 4.91
N ASP A 326 -17.67 -5.41 4.41
CA ASP A 326 -18.85 -4.65 4.83
C ASP A 326 -19.17 -4.91 6.31
N LEU A 327 -19.12 -6.15 6.75
CA LEU A 327 -19.31 -6.50 8.17
C LEU A 327 -18.26 -5.83 9.07
N THR A 328 -17.00 -5.78 8.63
CA THR A 328 -15.92 -5.08 9.34
C THR A 328 -16.18 -3.58 9.41
N ARG A 329 -16.61 -2.97 8.31
CA ARG A 329 -16.97 -1.54 8.26
C ARG A 329 -18.11 -1.19 9.22
N ARG A 330 -19.13 -2.04 9.32
CA ARG A 330 -20.25 -1.87 10.26
C ARG A 330 -19.82 -1.99 11.71
N LEU A 331 -18.89 -2.89 12.03
CA LEU A 331 -18.26 -2.97 13.36
C LEU A 331 -17.48 -1.69 13.70
N LEU A 332 -16.69 -1.19 12.77
CA LEU A 332 -15.91 0.05 12.96
C LEU A 332 -16.79 1.29 13.10
N ALA A 333 -18.01 1.28 12.58
CA ALA A 333 -18.98 2.38 12.74
C ALA A 333 -19.64 2.43 14.13
N ILE A 334 -19.45 1.42 14.97
CA ILE A 334 -19.99 1.41 16.34
C ILE A 334 -19.18 2.37 17.20
N PRO A 335 -19.81 3.38 17.85
CA PRO A 335 -19.12 4.31 18.73
C PRO A 335 -18.38 3.57 19.85
N GLY A 336 -17.08 3.86 20.00
CA GLY A 336 -16.20 3.21 20.99
C GLY A 336 -15.41 2.00 20.46
N VAL A 337 -15.66 1.55 19.24
CA VAL A 337 -14.79 0.60 18.53
C VAL A 337 -13.64 1.36 17.87
N GLN A 338 -12.42 1.03 18.26
CA GLN A 338 -11.19 1.68 17.77
C GLN A 338 -10.61 0.97 16.55
N ASP A 339 -10.62 -0.35 16.53
CA ASP A 339 -10.21 -1.19 15.39
C ASP A 339 -11.00 -2.51 15.41
N ALA A 340 -11.22 -3.10 14.24
CA ALA A 340 -11.97 -4.35 14.12
C ALA A 340 -11.62 -5.10 12.84
N VAL A 341 -11.86 -6.41 12.84
CA VAL A 341 -11.84 -7.26 11.65
C VAL A 341 -12.85 -8.39 11.80
N VAL A 342 -13.66 -8.61 10.75
CA VAL A 342 -14.49 -9.80 10.59
C VAL A 342 -13.83 -10.73 9.59
N PHE A 343 -13.76 -12.01 9.90
CA PHE A 343 -13.17 -13.03 9.04
C PHE A 343 -13.87 -14.37 9.22
N GLN A 344 -13.70 -15.25 8.25
CA GLN A 344 -14.23 -16.61 8.35
C GLN A 344 -13.10 -17.56 8.73
N PRO A 345 -13.17 -18.21 9.92
CA PRO A 345 -12.26 -19.27 10.30
C PRO A 345 -12.38 -20.49 9.38
N ASP A 346 -11.31 -21.27 9.23
CA ASP A 346 -11.35 -22.52 8.51
C ASP A 346 -12.24 -23.53 9.27
N SER A 347 -13.19 -24.12 8.57
CA SER A 347 -14.05 -25.16 9.14
C SER A 347 -13.27 -26.48 9.19
N THR A 348 -13.00 -26.98 10.38
CA THR A 348 -12.31 -28.28 10.59
C THR A 348 -13.26 -29.49 10.57
N ALA A 349 -14.58 -29.29 10.43
CA ALA A 349 -15.55 -30.37 10.42
C ALA A 349 -16.51 -30.24 9.24
N SER A 350 -16.69 -31.35 8.52
CA SER A 350 -17.74 -31.50 7.49
C SER A 350 -19.11 -31.40 8.15
N GLY A 351 -20.01 -30.55 7.62
CA GLY A 351 -21.40 -30.43 8.10
C GLY A 351 -21.68 -29.30 9.11
N VAL A 352 -20.68 -28.56 9.56
CA VAL A 352 -20.89 -27.40 10.45
C VAL A 352 -21.12 -26.14 9.62
N VAL A 353 -22.17 -25.37 9.95
CA VAL A 353 -22.43 -24.06 9.33
C VAL A 353 -21.22 -23.16 9.52
N LYS A 354 -20.58 -22.75 8.42
CA LYS A 354 -19.45 -21.81 8.45
C LYS A 354 -19.94 -20.47 8.99
N ARG A 355 -19.46 -20.07 10.16
CA ARG A 355 -19.79 -18.79 10.79
C ARG A 355 -18.64 -17.82 10.64
N VAL A 356 -18.94 -16.53 10.71
CA VAL A 356 -17.93 -15.48 10.79
C VAL A 356 -17.49 -15.27 12.24
N ALA A 357 -16.23 -14.87 12.43
CA ALA A 357 -15.65 -14.48 13.70
C ALA A 357 -15.19 -13.01 13.62
N ALA A 358 -15.02 -12.35 14.76
CA ALA A 358 -14.48 -11.01 14.82
C ALA A 358 -13.45 -10.85 15.93
N LEU A 359 -12.40 -10.05 15.66
CA LEU A 359 -11.53 -9.45 16.66
C LEU A 359 -11.82 -7.95 16.70
N VAL A 360 -11.97 -7.40 17.90
CA VAL A 360 -12.37 -5.99 18.11
C VAL A 360 -11.51 -5.33 19.19
N VAL A 361 -10.99 -4.15 18.90
CA VAL A 361 -10.33 -3.25 19.86
C VAL A 361 -11.37 -2.24 20.32
N ALA A 362 -11.92 -2.46 21.51
CA ALA A 362 -12.96 -1.61 22.11
C ALA A 362 -12.81 -1.62 23.63
N PRO A 363 -11.91 -0.79 24.22
CA PRO A 363 -11.57 -0.86 25.65
C PRO A 363 -12.77 -0.69 26.57
N ASN A 364 -13.74 0.13 26.16
CA ASN A 364 -14.86 0.55 27.00
C ASN A 364 -16.21 -0.14 26.65
N LEU A 365 -16.22 -1.13 25.76
CA LEU A 365 -17.42 -1.86 25.35
C LEU A 365 -17.29 -3.35 25.67
N SER A 366 -18.40 -3.97 26.13
CA SER A 366 -18.44 -5.42 26.23
C SER A 366 -18.76 -6.08 24.88
N PRO A 367 -18.37 -7.35 24.65
CA PRO A 367 -18.73 -8.10 23.45
C PRO A 367 -20.24 -8.14 23.20
N GLU A 368 -21.06 -8.23 24.27
CA GLU A 368 -22.50 -8.26 24.23
C GLU A 368 -23.07 -6.94 23.71
N ALA A 369 -22.57 -5.81 24.22
CA ALA A 369 -22.98 -4.47 23.81
C ALA A 369 -22.64 -4.22 22.32
N ILE A 370 -21.45 -4.67 21.88
CA ILE A 370 -21.05 -4.58 20.48
C ILE A 370 -21.96 -5.43 19.59
N THR A 371 -22.27 -6.66 20.04
CA THR A 371 -23.14 -7.59 19.31
C THR A 371 -24.55 -7.03 19.15
N GLU A 372 -25.12 -6.44 20.22
CA GLU A 372 -26.43 -5.80 20.21
C GLU A 372 -26.49 -4.63 19.21
N GLN A 373 -25.48 -3.76 19.23
CA GLN A 373 -25.42 -2.63 18.31
C GLN A 373 -25.26 -3.10 16.86
N LEU A 374 -24.42 -4.11 16.62
CA LEU A 374 -24.22 -4.68 15.28
C LEU A 374 -25.51 -5.32 14.74
N ALA A 375 -26.28 -6.00 15.59
CA ALA A 375 -27.54 -6.63 15.22
C ALA A 375 -28.62 -5.66 14.70
N ARG A 376 -28.47 -4.36 14.94
CA ARG A 376 -29.36 -3.32 14.41
C ARG A 376 -29.13 -3.05 12.90
N SER A 377 -27.97 -3.44 12.38
CA SER A 377 -27.55 -3.13 10.99
C SER A 377 -27.09 -4.36 10.20
N VAL A 378 -27.03 -5.55 10.82
CA VAL A 378 -26.52 -6.78 10.22
C VAL A 378 -27.51 -7.91 10.45
N ASP A 379 -27.74 -8.72 9.40
CA ASP A 379 -28.59 -9.92 9.53
C ASP A 379 -28.00 -10.89 10.57
N SER A 380 -28.87 -11.53 11.34
CA SER A 380 -28.48 -12.44 12.42
C SER A 380 -27.57 -13.60 12.02
N ALA A 381 -27.62 -14.02 10.75
CA ALA A 381 -26.74 -15.06 10.20
C ALA A 381 -25.27 -14.61 10.18
N PHE A 382 -25.00 -13.32 10.05
CA PHE A 382 -23.66 -12.74 9.95
C PHE A 382 -23.14 -12.11 11.24
N ILE A 383 -23.87 -12.20 12.33
CA ILE A 383 -23.38 -11.79 13.65
C ILE A 383 -22.17 -12.66 14.01
N PRO A 384 -20.98 -12.08 14.24
CA PRO A 384 -19.77 -12.85 14.51
C PRO A 384 -19.88 -13.72 15.76
N ARG A 385 -19.46 -14.98 15.63
CA ARG A 385 -19.40 -15.96 16.73
C ARG A 385 -18.18 -16.85 16.55
N PRO A 386 -17.10 -16.62 17.32
CA PRO A 386 -16.97 -15.69 18.44
C PRO A 386 -16.71 -14.24 17.99
N LEU A 387 -17.07 -13.28 18.86
CA LEU A 387 -16.61 -11.90 18.87
C LEU A 387 -15.68 -11.74 20.07
N ILE A 388 -14.40 -11.46 19.81
CA ILE A 388 -13.34 -11.43 20.82
C ILE A 388 -12.75 -10.03 20.90
N ARG A 389 -12.66 -9.50 22.12
CA ARG A 389 -11.93 -8.27 22.41
C ARG A 389 -10.44 -8.56 22.48
N VAL A 390 -9.65 -7.69 21.87
CA VAL A 390 -8.18 -7.71 21.90
C VAL A 390 -7.65 -6.30 22.17
N ASP A 391 -6.44 -6.21 22.72
CA ASP A 391 -5.81 -4.91 22.96
C ASP A 391 -5.33 -4.26 21.65
N ALA A 392 -4.89 -5.07 20.70
CA ALA A 392 -4.50 -4.64 19.35
C ALA A 392 -4.73 -5.75 18.31
N LEU A 393 -5.04 -5.36 17.08
CA LEU A 393 -5.09 -6.32 15.97
C LEU A 393 -3.69 -6.69 15.49
N PRO A 394 -3.46 -7.97 15.09
CA PRO A 394 -2.13 -8.49 14.71
C PRO A 394 -1.72 -8.03 13.29
N ARG A 395 -1.58 -6.71 13.08
CA ARG A 395 -1.20 -6.13 11.80
C ARG A 395 0.30 -6.30 11.54
N ASN A 396 0.66 -6.42 10.26
CA ASN A 396 2.05 -6.33 9.83
C ASN A 396 2.49 -4.87 9.63
N GLU A 397 3.75 -4.65 9.25
CA GLU A 397 4.36 -3.32 9.04
C GLU A 397 3.63 -2.42 8.03
N VAL A 398 2.84 -3.01 7.13
CA VAL A 398 2.03 -2.30 6.14
C VAL A 398 0.56 -2.20 6.52
N GLY A 399 0.21 -2.55 7.76
CA GLY A 399 -1.15 -2.49 8.26
C GLY A 399 -2.07 -3.64 7.81
N LYS A 400 -1.57 -4.63 7.05
CA LYS A 400 -2.33 -5.82 6.66
C LYS A 400 -2.47 -6.80 7.82
N LEU A 401 -3.55 -7.58 7.80
CA LEU A 401 -3.88 -8.60 8.80
C LEU A 401 -3.59 -10.01 8.22
N PRO A 402 -2.43 -10.62 8.53
CA PRO A 402 -2.13 -11.97 8.07
C PRO A 402 -3.13 -12.98 8.65
N ARG A 403 -3.70 -13.84 7.77
CA ARG A 403 -4.72 -14.81 8.15
C ARG A 403 -4.29 -15.73 9.29
N GLU A 404 -3.06 -16.22 9.25
CA GLU A 404 -2.51 -17.10 10.29
C GLU A 404 -2.51 -16.44 11.67
N LYS A 405 -2.15 -15.16 11.75
CA LYS A 405 -2.17 -14.39 13.01
C LYS A 405 -3.60 -14.18 13.54
N LEU A 406 -4.58 -13.97 12.64
CA LEU A 406 -6.00 -13.88 13.02
C LEU A 406 -6.49 -15.19 13.61
N LEU A 407 -6.16 -16.32 12.97
CA LEU A 407 -6.53 -17.65 13.46
C LEU A 407 -5.83 -18.01 14.78
N ALA A 408 -4.57 -17.60 14.96
CA ALA A 408 -3.85 -17.78 16.22
C ALA A 408 -4.51 -16.99 17.37
N SER A 409 -4.96 -15.76 17.12
CA SER A 409 -5.67 -14.94 18.12
C SER A 409 -7.00 -15.57 18.56
N LEU A 410 -7.70 -16.30 17.67
CA LEU A 410 -8.91 -17.06 18.05
C LEU A 410 -8.61 -18.25 18.96
N ARG A 411 -7.45 -18.88 18.82
CA ARG A 411 -7.06 -20.06 19.61
C ARG A 411 -6.57 -19.68 21.00
N GLY A 412 -5.93 -18.53 21.15
CA GLY A 412 -5.37 -18.05 22.40
C GLY A 412 -6.42 -17.42 23.36
N ALA A 413 -7.62 -17.18 22.86
CA ALA A 413 -8.73 -16.57 23.64
C ALA A 413 -9.75 -17.63 24.17
N LYS A 414 -9.40 -18.92 24.10
CA LYS A 414 -10.18 -20.03 24.70
C LYS A 414 -9.63 -20.34 26.12
#